data_2a5bb55ff297e3f87ef2d1c2a334b6d0
#
_entry.id   2a5bb55ff297e3f87ef2d1c2a334b6d0
#
_cell.length_a   1.000
_cell.length_b   1.000
_cell.length_c   1.000
_cell.angle_alpha   90.00
_cell.angle_beta   90.00
_cell.angle_gamma   90.00
#
_symmetry.space_group_name_H-M   'P 1'
#
loop_
_entity.id
_entity.type
_entity.pdbx_description
1 polymer ?
#
loop_
_entity_poly.entity_id
_entity_poly.type
_entity_poly.pdbx_seq_one_letter_code
_entity_poly.pdbx_strand_id
1 'polypeptide(L)'
;MTDPTPRLAGKTAIVTGAGSRADGIGNGRATAILLARHGARVTLVDQNAEWVARTQAMIEAEGGVSLTVLGDVTVPTDCERIVRETARTWGRVDILVNNVGISGPRGTAVEVDPEAWDAAWRVNVTSMMLMAKYAIPEMIRGGHGGAIVNLASYAGLFGGHPSLLYPTTKGAVVNMTRAMAAHHAADGIRVNAVAPGMVYTPMVYAGGMTEAVREGRKNRSLLKVEGSGWDVGNGVLYLVSDEARWVTGIVLPVDAGASAAPSATPREGADQLMR
;
A
#
# COMPACT_ATOMS: atom_id res chain seq x y z
N MET A 1 20.48 24.68 -11.75
CA MET A 1 20.20 23.70 -10.69
C MET A 1 20.22 22.34 -11.35
N THR A 2 21.13 21.47 -10.99
CA THR A 2 21.13 20.07 -11.48
C THR A 2 19.86 19.41 -10.96
N ASP A 3 19.11 18.78 -11.87
CA ASP A 3 17.93 17.98 -11.52
C ASP A 3 18.34 16.95 -10.45
N PRO A 4 17.64 16.86 -9.32
CA PRO A 4 18.06 15.94 -8.27
C PRO A 4 18.09 14.51 -8.82
N THR A 5 19.16 13.78 -8.54
CA THR A 5 19.27 12.37 -8.96
C THR A 5 18.02 11.59 -8.54
N PRO A 6 17.38 10.85 -9.45
CA PRO A 6 16.17 10.09 -9.12
C PRO A 6 16.43 9.13 -7.96
N ARG A 7 15.59 9.19 -6.91
CA ARG A 7 15.74 8.47 -5.63
C ARG A 7 15.80 6.93 -5.78
N LEU A 8 15.27 6.41 -6.89
CA LEU A 8 15.16 4.97 -7.18
C LEU A 8 15.85 4.59 -8.50
N ALA A 9 16.81 5.40 -8.95
CA ALA A 9 17.54 5.13 -10.20
C ALA A 9 18.12 3.72 -10.20
N GLY A 10 17.83 2.94 -11.25
CA GLY A 10 18.30 1.56 -11.42
C GLY A 10 17.62 0.51 -10.56
N LYS A 11 16.68 0.87 -9.68
CA LYS A 11 15.88 -0.08 -8.88
C LYS A 11 14.75 -0.68 -9.73
N THR A 12 14.35 -1.89 -9.38
CA THR A 12 13.21 -2.61 -9.98
C THR A 12 12.16 -2.87 -8.90
N ALA A 13 10.93 -2.41 -9.14
CA ALA A 13 9.82 -2.50 -8.22
C ALA A 13 8.69 -3.39 -8.76
N ILE A 14 8.04 -4.15 -7.88
CA ILE A 14 6.77 -4.81 -8.12
C ILE A 14 5.70 -4.09 -7.28
N VAL A 15 4.62 -3.63 -7.92
CA VAL A 15 3.48 -3.02 -7.24
C VAL A 15 2.23 -3.84 -7.53
N THR A 16 1.65 -4.46 -6.49
CA THR A 16 0.40 -5.24 -6.62
C THR A 16 -0.83 -4.35 -6.45
N GLY A 17 -1.91 -4.64 -7.20
CA GLY A 17 -3.07 -3.76 -7.24
C GLY A 17 -2.74 -2.40 -7.85
N ALA A 18 -1.91 -2.40 -8.91
CA ALA A 18 -1.45 -1.18 -9.59
C ALA A 18 -2.53 -0.54 -10.48
N GLY A 19 -3.62 -1.23 -10.74
CA GLY A 19 -4.80 -0.69 -11.43
C GLY A 19 -5.68 0.16 -10.50
N SER A 20 -6.82 0.60 -11.03
CA SER A 20 -7.85 1.31 -10.25
C SER A 20 -9.22 1.00 -10.82
N ARG A 21 -10.17 0.70 -9.92
CA ARG A 21 -11.54 0.26 -10.24
C ARG A 21 -12.36 1.23 -11.08
N ALA A 22 -12.05 2.52 -10.99
CA ALA A 22 -12.70 3.60 -11.70
C ALA A 22 -11.67 4.64 -12.13
N ASP A 23 -12.11 5.67 -12.84
CA ASP A 23 -11.27 6.82 -13.14
C ASP A 23 -10.80 7.49 -11.83
N GLY A 24 -9.53 7.87 -11.80
CA GLY A 24 -8.90 8.46 -10.63
C GLY A 24 -7.69 7.69 -10.13
N ILE A 25 -7.20 8.14 -9.00
CA ILE A 25 -5.90 7.72 -8.45
C ILE A 25 -6.14 6.91 -7.17
N GLY A 26 -6.01 5.57 -7.30
CA GLY A 26 -5.92 4.66 -6.16
C GLY A 26 -4.50 4.61 -5.58
N ASN A 27 -4.35 4.03 -4.39
CA ASN A 27 -3.04 3.96 -3.71
C ASN A 27 -1.98 3.21 -4.56
N GLY A 28 -2.34 2.07 -5.17
CA GLY A 28 -1.43 1.30 -5.99
C GLY A 28 -1.01 2.03 -7.27
N ARG A 29 -1.97 2.69 -7.96
CA ARG A 29 -1.69 3.51 -9.13
C ARG A 29 -0.77 4.68 -8.78
N ALA A 30 -1.09 5.45 -7.74
CA ALA A 30 -0.25 6.56 -7.28
C ALA A 30 1.16 6.09 -6.93
N THR A 31 1.28 4.99 -6.18
CA THR A 31 2.56 4.40 -5.83
C THR A 31 3.36 4.04 -7.07
N ALA A 32 2.78 3.29 -8.01
CA ALA A 32 3.48 2.87 -9.23
C ALA A 32 4.01 4.05 -10.05
N ILE A 33 3.18 5.09 -10.23
CA ILE A 33 3.56 6.31 -10.95
C ILE A 33 4.70 7.04 -10.22
N LEU A 34 4.59 7.22 -8.89
CA LEU A 34 5.64 7.88 -8.09
C LEU A 34 6.97 7.12 -8.15
N LEU A 35 6.96 5.79 -8.03
CA LEU A 35 8.19 5.01 -8.13
C LEU A 35 8.84 5.16 -9.52
N ALA A 36 8.04 5.17 -10.59
CA ALA A 36 8.53 5.39 -11.95
C ALA A 36 9.10 6.80 -12.14
N ARG A 37 8.42 7.85 -11.67
CA ARG A 37 8.91 9.25 -11.66
C ARG A 37 10.26 9.39 -10.97
N HIS A 38 10.51 8.57 -9.97
CA HIS A 38 11.79 8.55 -9.25
C HIS A 38 12.80 7.55 -9.82
N GLY A 39 12.60 7.07 -11.05
CA GLY A 39 13.59 6.32 -11.83
C GLY A 39 13.55 4.80 -11.62
N ALA A 40 12.56 4.24 -10.93
CA ALA A 40 12.37 2.80 -10.86
C ALA A 40 11.77 2.24 -12.16
N ARG A 41 12.15 1.02 -12.52
CA ARG A 41 11.41 0.17 -13.47
C ARG A 41 10.32 -0.55 -12.69
N VAL A 42 9.06 -0.39 -13.09
CA VAL A 42 7.92 -0.84 -12.27
C VAL A 42 7.13 -1.95 -12.96
N THR A 43 7.09 -3.13 -12.33
CA THR A 43 6.12 -4.17 -12.69
C THR A 43 4.77 -3.84 -12.06
N LEU A 44 3.79 -3.63 -12.92
CA LEU A 44 2.40 -3.32 -12.58
C LEU A 44 1.62 -4.63 -12.54
N VAL A 45 1.11 -4.99 -11.36
CA VAL A 45 0.35 -6.24 -11.17
C VAL A 45 -1.11 -5.91 -10.85
N ASP A 46 -2.02 -6.48 -11.63
CA ASP A 46 -3.46 -6.44 -11.36
C ASP A 46 -4.15 -7.64 -12.03
N GLN A 47 -5.36 -7.97 -11.63
CA GLN A 47 -6.21 -8.96 -12.32
C GLN A 47 -6.92 -8.35 -13.53
N ASN A 48 -7.14 -7.05 -13.54
CA ASN A 48 -7.89 -6.34 -14.56
C ASN A 48 -6.96 -5.64 -15.54
N ALA A 49 -6.95 -6.13 -16.79
CA ALA A 49 -6.08 -5.64 -17.85
C ALA A 49 -6.32 -4.16 -18.19
N GLU A 50 -7.59 -3.71 -18.21
CA GLU A 50 -7.93 -2.33 -18.55
C GLU A 50 -7.44 -1.36 -17.46
N TRP A 51 -7.63 -1.72 -16.19
CA TRP A 51 -7.23 -0.86 -15.07
C TRP A 51 -5.72 -0.65 -15.02
N VAL A 52 -4.95 -1.72 -15.24
CA VAL A 52 -3.49 -1.63 -15.21
C VAL A 52 -2.93 -0.96 -16.46
N ALA A 53 -3.54 -1.16 -17.63
CA ALA A 53 -3.13 -0.50 -18.88
C ALA A 53 -3.24 1.04 -18.76
N ARG A 54 -4.26 1.55 -18.07
CA ARG A 54 -4.37 3.00 -17.81
C ARG A 54 -3.22 3.50 -16.93
N THR A 55 -2.80 2.73 -15.94
CA THR A 55 -1.63 3.08 -15.10
C THR A 55 -0.34 3.07 -15.93
N GLN A 56 -0.17 2.06 -16.77
CA GLN A 56 0.95 1.96 -17.69
C GLN A 56 1.03 3.18 -18.61
N ALA A 57 -0.07 3.52 -19.27
CA ALA A 57 -0.14 4.70 -20.15
C ALA A 57 0.24 6.00 -19.44
N MET A 58 -0.17 6.16 -18.17
CA MET A 58 0.21 7.34 -17.37
C MET A 58 1.71 7.39 -17.08
N ILE A 59 2.33 6.25 -16.80
CA ILE A 59 3.78 6.16 -16.57
C ILE A 59 4.55 6.44 -17.87
N GLU A 60 4.13 5.85 -18.99
CA GLU A 60 4.75 6.03 -20.30
C GLU A 60 4.64 7.47 -20.81
N ALA A 61 3.49 8.13 -20.56
CA ALA A 61 3.29 9.55 -20.90
C ALA A 61 4.27 10.50 -20.20
N GLU A 62 4.82 10.08 -19.06
CA GLU A 62 5.84 10.81 -18.30
C GLU A 62 7.27 10.32 -18.57
N GLY A 63 7.46 9.42 -19.56
CA GLY A 63 8.77 8.85 -19.90
C GLY A 63 9.27 7.78 -18.91
N GLY A 64 8.42 7.30 -18.00
CA GLY A 64 8.75 6.23 -17.09
C GLY A 64 8.73 4.85 -17.77
N VAL A 65 9.31 3.85 -17.08
CA VAL A 65 9.43 2.48 -17.60
C VAL A 65 8.61 1.52 -16.75
N SER A 66 7.70 0.78 -17.39
CA SER A 66 6.88 -0.21 -16.70
C SER A 66 6.67 -1.49 -17.51
N LEU A 67 6.31 -2.57 -16.81
CA LEU A 67 5.93 -3.87 -17.35
C LEU A 67 4.58 -4.26 -16.72
N THR A 68 3.60 -4.60 -17.52
CA THR A 68 2.34 -5.15 -17.02
C THR A 68 2.40 -6.66 -16.93
N VAL A 69 2.07 -7.22 -15.77
CA VAL A 69 1.89 -8.66 -15.55
C VAL A 69 0.53 -8.90 -14.89
N LEU A 70 -0.40 -9.47 -15.66
CA LEU A 70 -1.72 -9.83 -15.13
C LEU A 70 -1.60 -11.05 -14.22
N GLY A 71 -2.28 -11.04 -13.08
CA GLY A 71 -2.30 -12.19 -12.18
C GLY A 71 -3.11 -11.96 -10.91
N ASP A 72 -3.50 -13.08 -10.32
CA ASP A 72 -4.16 -13.12 -9.01
C ASP A 72 -3.13 -13.41 -7.91
N VAL A 73 -2.84 -12.42 -7.09
CA VAL A 73 -1.87 -12.55 -5.98
C VAL A 73 -2.33 -13.51 -4.87
N THR A 74 -3.56 -14.03 -4.95
CA THR A 74 -4.02 -15.12 -4.07
C THR A 74 -3.63 -16.49 -4.58
N VAL A 75 -3.12 -16.60 -5.82
CA VAL A 75 -2.72 -17.84 -6.48
C VAL A 75 -1.20 -17.97 -6.46
N PRO A 76 -0.63 -19.01 -5.81
CA PRO A 76 0.83 -19.16 -5.67
C PRO A 76 1.60 -19.18 -6.99
N THR A 77 1.07 -19.85 -8.02
CA THR A 77 1.71 -19.93 -9.35
C THR A 77 1.73 -18.60 -10.08
N ASP A 78 0.73 -17.74 -9.85
CA ASP A 78 0.73 -16.38 -10.38
C ASP A 78 1.76 -15.51 -9.68
N CYS A 79 1.86 -15.59 -8.35
CA CYS A 79 2.88 -14.86 -7.59
C CYS A 79 4.30 -15.24 -8.05
N GLU A 80 4.56 -16.54 -8.22
CA GLU A 80 5.84 -17.04 -8.76
C GLU A 80 6.11 -16.47 -10.15
N ARG A 81 5.13 -16.55 -11.06
CA ARG A 81 5.25 -16.05 -12.43
C ARG A 81 5.51 -14.55 -12.47
N ILE A 82 4.80 -13.74 -11.69
CA ILE A 82 4.97 -12.29 -11.59
C ILE A 82 6.42 -11.94 -11.23
N VAL A 83 6.94 -12.56 -10.19
CA VAL A 83 8.31 -12.31 -9.72
C VAL A 83 9.33 -12.78 -10.76
N ARG A 84 9.15 -13.97 -11.32
CA ARG A 84 10.04 -14.54 -12.34
C ARG A 84 10.07 -13.67 -13.62
N GLU A 85 8.93 -13.20 -14.11
CA GLU A 85 8.87 -12.33 -15.29
C GLU A 85 9.54 -10.99 -15.01
N THR A 86 9.37 -10.41 -13.82
CA THR A 86 10.08 -9.20 -13.41
C THR A 86 11.59 -9.41 -13.43
N ALA A 87 12.07 -10.46 -12.76
CA ALA A 87 13.49 -10.77 -12.67
C ALA A 87 14.10 -11.09 -14.06
N ARG A 88 13.35 -11.82 -14.92
CA ARG A 88 13.78 -12.11 -16.29
C ARG A 88 13.91 -10.86 -17.15
N THR A 89 12.98 -9.90 -16.99
CA THR A 89 12.95 -8.69 -17.81
C THR A 89 14.05 -7.71 -17.43
N TRP A 90 14.32 -7.56 -16.13
CA TRP A 90 15.19 -6.49 -15.62
C TRP A 90 16.39 -6.98 -14.79
N GLY A 91 16.56 -8.30 -14.63
CA GLY A 91 17.71 -8.92 -14.01
C GLY A 91 17.69 -8.90 -12.48
N ARG A 92 16.71 -8.22 -11.84
CA ARG A 92 16.65 -8.03 -10.38
C ARG A 92 15.25 -7.68 -9.89
N VAL A 93 15.04 -7.86 -8.58
CA VAL A 93 13.89 -7.32 -7.82
C VAL A 93 14.44 -6.64 -6.58
N ASP A 94 14.17 -5.35 -6.40
CA ASP A 94 14.63 -4.55 -5.26
C ASP A 94 13.50 -4.15 -4.32
N ILE A 95 12.32 -3.95 -4.87
CA ILE A 95 11.19 -3.36 -4.16
C ILE A 95 9.95 -4.24 -4.41
N LEU A 96 9.24 -4.56 -3.31
CA LEU A 96 7.90 -5.14 -3.36
C LEU A 96 6.91 -4.26 -2.61
N VAL A 97 5.85 -3.81 -3.29
CA VAL A 97 4.74 -3.11 -2.66
C VAL A 97 3.49 -3.98 -2.69
N ASN A 98 3.12 -4.52 -1.55
CA ASN A 98 1.91 -5.30 -1.34
C ASN A 98 0.74 -4.36 -1.05
N ASN A 99 0.02 -3.94 -2.11
CA ASN A 99 -1.07 -2.99 -1.97
C ASN A 99 -2.47 -3.62 -2.16
N VAL A 100 -2.58 -4.84 -2.70
CA VAL A 100 -3.89 -5.51 -2.87
C VAL A 100 -4.61 -5.64 -1.54
N GLY A 101 -5.91 -5.33 -1.55
CA GLY A 101 -6.79 -5.51 -0.39
C GLY A 101 -8.23 -5.14 -0.70
N ILE A 102 -9.14 -5.73 0.05
CA ILE A 102 -10.58 -5.51 -0.03
C ILE A 102 -11.16 -5.25 1.36
N SER A 103 -12.32 -4.60 1.42
CA SER A 103 -13.03 -4.38 2.68
C SER A 103 -13.55 -5.68 3.30
N GLY A 104 -13.83 -6.69 2.47
CA GLY A 104 -14.41 -7.96 2.89
C GLY A 104 -15.87 -7.84 3.36
N PRO A 105 -16.41 -8.90 3.99
CA PRO A 105 -17.76 -8.92 4.51
C PRO A 105 -17.93 -7.92 5.67
N ARG A 106 -19.15 -7.43 5.82
CA ARG A 106 -19.58 -6.66 6.99
C ARG A 106 -20.00 -7.62 8.10
N GLY A 107 -20.15 -7.10 9.30
CA GLY A 107 -20.70 -7.81 10.46
C GLY A 107 -19.75 -7.91 11.63
N THR A 108 -20.37 -8.19 12.79
CA THR A 108 -19.70 -8.51 14.05
C THR A 108 -19.26 -9.98 14.07
N ALA A 109 -18.71 -10.45 15.19
CA ALA A 109 -18.31 -11.86 15.36
C ALA A 109 -19.48 -12.85 15.26
N VAL A 110 -20.71 -12.40 15.48
CA VAL A 110 -21.92 -13.22 15.40
C VAL A 110 -22.48 -13.28 13.98
N GLU A 111 -22.26 -12.23 13.18
CA GLU A 111 -22.90 -12.01 11.88
C GLU A 111 -21.99 -12.31 10.69
N VAL A 112 -20.66 -12.28 10.87
CA VAL A 112 -19.72 -12.45 9.76
C VAL A 112 -19.82 -13.85 9.18
N ASP A 113 -19.95 -13.93 7.86
CA ASP A 113 -19.95 -15.20 7.13
C ASP A 113 -18.54 -15.80 7.09
N PRO A 114 -18.34 -17.07 7.52
CA PRO A 114 -17.02 -17.69 7.58
C PRO A 114 -16.35 -17.89 6.23
N GLU A 115 -17.09 -18.22 5.17
CA GLU A 115 -16.52 -18.42 3.83
C GLU A 115 -16.03 -17.10 3.24
N ALA A 116 -16.84 -16.04 3.38
CA ALA A 116 -16.45 -14.70 2.98
C ALA A 116 -15.28 -14.16 3.83
N TRP A 117 -15.19 -14.55 5.10
CA TRP A 117 -14.06 -14.27 5.97
C TRP A 117 -12.77 -14.88 5.41
N ASP A 118 -12.77 -16.19 5.11
CA ASP A 118 -11.59 -16.89 4.59
C ASP A 118 -11.15 -16.36 3.23
N ALA A 119 -12.10 -16.07 2.33
CA ALA A 119 -11.84 -15.48 1.04
C ALA A 119 -11.15 -14.10 1.18
N ALA A 120 -11.67 -13.24 2.05
CA ALA A 120 -11.09 -11.91 2.27
C ALA A 120 -9.76 -11.95 3.02
N TRP A 121 -9.57 -12.90 3.94
CA TRP A 121 -8.29 -13.16 4.58
C TRP A 121 -7.22 -13.54 3.55
N ARG A 122 -7.58 -14.42 2.61
CA ARG A 122 -6.70 -14.82 1.52
C ARG A 122 -6.25 -13.63 0.67
N VAL A 123 -7.16 -12.70 0.37
CA VAL A 123 -6.83 -11.48 -0.38
C VAL A 123 -5.99 -10.51 0.43
N ASN A 124 -6.33 -10.25 1.70
CA ASN A 124 -5.73 -9.16 2.48
C ASN A 124 -4.41 -9.54 3.17
N VAL A 125 -4.21 -10.83 3.48
CA VAL A 125 -3.07 -11.32 4.27
C VAL A 125 -2.24 -12.33 3.51
N THR A 126 -2.87 -13.43 3.05
CA THR A 126 -2.15 -14.53 2.41
C THR A 126 -1.46 -14.08 1.12
N SER A 127 -2.08 -13.20 0.33
CA SER A 127 -1.49 -12.65 -0.89
C SER A 127 -0.16 -11.96 -0.65
N MET A 128 -0.06 -11.16 0.43
CA MET A 128 1.16 -10.44 0.79
C MET A 128 2.29 -11.39 1.19
N MET A 129 1.94 -12.44 1.94
CA MET A 129 2.88 -13.52 2.27
C MET A 129 3.35 -14.25 1.02
N LEU A 130 2.44 -14.59 0.08
CA LEU A 130 2.78 -15.28 -1.15
C LEU A 130 3.72 -14.45 -2.04
N MET A 131 3.43 -13.18 -2.24
CA MET A 131 4.31 -12.29 -3.00
C MET A 131 5.70 -12.20 -2.36
N ALA A 132 5.77 -12.05 -1.03
CA ALA A 132 7.03 -12.01 -0.30
C ALA A 132 7.80 -13.34 -0.42
N LYS A 133 7.11 -14.48 -0.34
CA LYS A 133 7.70 -15.83 -0.50
C LYS A 133 8.53 -15.96 -1.77
N TYR A 134 8.07 -15.38 -2.87
CA TYR A 134 8.77 -15.47 -4.15
C TYR A 134 9.73 -14.30 -4.41
N ALA A 135 9.40 -13.09 -3.92
CA ALA A 135 10.25 -11.92 -4.12
C ALA A 135 11.52 -11.93 -3.26
N ILE A 136 11.45 -12.40 -2.02
CA ILE A 136 12.60 -12.41 -1.10
C ILE A 136 13.78 -13.24 -1.64
N PRO A 137 13.61 -14.45 -2.17
CA PRO A 137 14.72 -15.19 -2.78
C PRO A 137 15.39 -14.45 -3.94
N GLU A 138 14.62 -13.69 -4.73
CA GLU A 138 15.15 -12.87 -5.81
C GLU A 138 15.97 -11.68 -5.28
N MET A 139 15.49 -11.02 -4.21
CA MET A 139 16.23 -9.96 -3.54
C MET A 139 17.55 -10.45 -2.96
N ILE A 140 17.55 -11.62 -2.29
CA ILE A 140 18.75 -12.26 -1.73
C ILE A 140 19.75 -12.59 -2.86
N ARG A 141 19.27 -13.19 -3.96
CA ARG A 141 20.11 -13.52 -5.11
C ARG A 141 20.75 -12.29 -5.76
N GLY A 142 20.04 -11.16 -5.74
CA GLY A 142 20.55 -9.87 -6.21
C GLY A 142 21.72 -9.33 -5.39
N GLY A 143 21.87 -9.72 -4.13
CA GLY A 143 22.98 -9.35 -3.25
C GLY A 143 22.99 -7.88 -2.81
N HIS A 144 21.90 -7.14 -3.02
CA HIS A 144 21.84 -5.70 -2.73
C HIS A 144 20.79 -5.36 -1.64
N GLY A 145 20.32 -6.38 -0.91
CA GLY A 145 19.19 -6.24 -0.01
C GLY A 145 17.87 -5.97 -0.75
N GLY A 146 16.90 -5.39 -0.05
CA GLY A 146 15.60 -5.09 -0.63
C GLY A 146 14.74 -4.23 0.27
N ALA A 147 13.58 -3.78 -0.25
CA ALA A 147 12.59 -3.07 0.52
C ALA A 147 11.18 -3.61 0.23
N ILE A 148 10.47 -4.03 1.26
CA ILE A 148 9.09 -4.47 1.18
C ILE A 148 8.21 -3.48 1.94
N VAL A 149 7.12 -3.02 1.30
CA VAL A 149 6.10 -2.21 1.95
C VAL A 149 4.74 -2.88 1.83
N ASN A 150 4.14 -3.15 2.98
CA ASN A 150 2.80 -3.72 3.08
C ASN A 150 1.77 -2.61 3.35
N LEU A 151 0.68 -2.56 2.57
CA LEU A 151 -0.42 -1.63 2.83
C LEU A 151 -1.32 -2.19 3.94
N ALA A 152 -1.09 -1.71 5.16
CA ALA A 152 -1.97 -1.90 6.30
C ALA A 152 -3.19 -0.96 6.21
N SER A 153 -3.64 -0.43 7.32
CA SER A 153 -4.68 0.60 7.43
C SER A 153 -4.66 1.17 8.85
N TYR A 154 -5.09 2.42 9.01
CA TYR A 154 -5.50 2.97 10.29
C TYR A 154 -6.42 2.01 11.07
N ALA A 155 -7.35 1.33 10.39
CA ALA A 155 -8.25 0.37 11.01
C ALA A 155 -7.55 -0.83 11.66
N GLY A 156 -6.33 -1.16 11.24
CA GLY A 156 -5.52 -2.24 11.85
C GLY A 156 -4.78 -1.84 13.12
N LEU A 157 -4.86 -0.56 13.51
CA LEU A 157 -4.19 -0.03 14.68
C LEU A 157 -5.14 0.12 15.89
N PHE A 158 -6.44 0.19 15.65
CA PHE A 158 -7.47 0.48 16.66
C PHE A 158 -8.72 -0.35 16.44
N GLY A 159 -9.52 -0.50 17.49
CA GLY A 159 -10.90 -0.97 17.44
C GLY A 159 -11.86 0.09 16.86
N GLY A 160 -13.16 -0.22 16.86
CA GLY A 160 -14.22 0.71 16.45
C GLY A 160 -14.56 0.73 14.97
N HIS A 161 -13.97 -0.15 14.15
CA HIS A 161 -14.41 -0.36 12.78
C HIS A 161 -15.74 -1.17 12.75
N PRO A 162 -16.72 -0.81 11.89
CA PRO A 162 -18.03 -1.48 11.86
C PRO A 162 -18.01 -2.93 11.36
N SER A 163 -16.92 -3.39 10.77
CA SER A 163 -16.72 -4.79 10.37
C SER A 163 -15.60 -5.42 11.21
N LEU A 164 -15.76 -6.66 11.63
CA LEU A 164 -14.73 -7.39 12.35
C LEU A 164 -13.53 -7.74 11.46
N LEU A 165 -13.78 -8.22 10.24
CA LEU A 165 -12.75 -8.78 9.36
C LEU A 165 -11.67 -7.75 8.98
N TYR A 166 -12.08 -6.61 8.46
CA TYR A 166 -11.12 -5.66 7.88
C TYR A 166 -10.04 -5.21 8.86
N PRO A 167 -10.37 -4.70 10.08
CA PRO A 167 -9.37 -4.34 11.06
C PRO A 167 -8.53 -5.53 11.51
N THR A 168 -9.11 -6.74 11.62
CA THR A 168 -8.38 -7.95 11.99
C THR A 168 -7.32 -8.29 10.94
N THR A 169 -7.66 -8.29 9.65
CA THR A 169 -6.69 -8.55 8.58
C THR A 169 -5.59 -7.49 8.53
N LYS A 170 -5.95 -6.21 8.73
CA LYS A 170 -4.97 -5.11 8.71
C LYS A 170 -4.08 -5.11 9.97
N GLY A 171 -4.59 -5.56 11.11
CA GLY A 171 -3.79 -5.85 12.32
C GLY A 171 -2.81 -7.02 12.11
N ALA A 172 -3.25 -8.06 11.41
CA ALA A 172 -2.38 -9.16 11.02
C ALA A 172 -1.22 -8.69 10.12
N VAL A 173 -1.49 -7.81 9.13
CA VAL A 173 -0.48 -7.21 8.27
C VAL A 173 0.54 -6.41 9.09
N VAL A 174 0.10 -5.67 10.11
CA VAL A 174 0.97 -4.91 11.03
C VAL A 174 1.98 -5.84 11.70
N ASN A 175 1.52 -6.96 12.28
CA ASN A 175 2.44 -7.88 12.96
C ASN A 175 3.26 -8.72 12.00
N MET A 176 2.70 -9.15 10.88
CA MET A 176 3.43 -9.85 9.80
C MET A 176 4.61 -9.00 9.29
N THR A 177 4.43 -7.68 9.16
CA THR A 177 5.49 -6.75 8.77
C THR A 177 6.68 -6.80 9.74
N ARG A 178 6.42 -6.80 11.05
CA ARG A 178 7.47 -6.90 12.09
C ARG A 178 8.18 -8.25 12.05
N ALA A 179 7.42 -9.33 11.90
CA ALA A 179 7.97 -10.67 11.81
C ALA A 179 8.89 -10.82 10.57
N MET A 180 8.44 -10.37 9.40
CA MET A 180 9.24 -10.40 8.18
C MET A 180 10.51 -9.53 8.32
N ALA A 181 10.41 -8.34 8.94
CA ALA A 181 11.56 -7.48 9.18
C ALA A 181 12.62 -8.18 10.04
N ALA A 182 12.19 -8.87 11.11
CA ALA A 182 13.11 -9.63 11.96
C ALA A 182 13.74 -10.83 11.24
N HIS A 183 12.97 -11.55 10.42
CA HIS A 183 13.46 -12.73 9.71
C HIS A 183 14.49 -12.40 8.63
N HIS A 184 14.36 -11.27 7.95
CA HIS A 184 15.15 -10.94 6.75
C HIS A 184 16.11 -9.77 6.94
N ALA A 185 16.31 -9.32 8.17
CA ALA A 185 17.29 -8.27 8.48
C ALA A 185 18.72 -8.67 8.10
N ALA A 186 19.10 -9.94 8.32
CA ALA A 186 20.42 -10.46 7.97
C ALA A 186 20.66 -10.50 6.45
N ASP A 187 19.58 -10.55 5.65
CA ASP A 187 19.62 -10.50 4.19
C ASP A 187 19.67 -9.05 3.65
N GLY A 188 19.72 -8.05 4.53
CA GLY A 188 19.67 -6.64 4.17
C GLY A 188 18.30 -6.19 3.64
N ILE A 189 17.22 -6.95 3.90
CA ILE A 189 15.87 -6.65 3.44
C ILE A 189 15.12 -5.90 4.54
N ARG A 190 14.65 -4.69 4.22
CA ARG A 190 13.81 -3.88 5.09
C ARG A 190 12.34 -4.18 4.81
N VAL A 191 11.54 -4.36 5.85
CA VAL A 191 10.10 -4.60 5.70
C VAL A 191 9.34 -3.63 6.59
N ASN A 192 8.50 -2.79 5.99
CA ASN A 192 7.72 -1.78 6.68
C ASN A 192 6.25 -1.83 6.22
N ALA A 193 5.38 -1.16 6.93
CA ALA A 193 3.99 -0.96 6.51
C ALA A 193 3.64 0.53 6.43
N VAL A 194 2.75 0.86 5.51
CA VAL A 194 2.02 2.12 5.52
C VAL A 194 0.60 1.85 6.01
N ALA A 195 0.10 2.68 6.92
CA ALA A 195 -1.26 2.63 7.43
C ALA A 195 -2.05 3.88 6.99
N PRO A 196 -2.72 3.84 5.82
CA PRO A 196 -3.52 4.95 5.35
C PRO A 196 -4.71 5.24 6.27
N GLY A 197 -5.05 6.52 6.44
CA GLY A 197 -6.28 6.99 7.06
C GLY A 197 -7.47 7.03 6.10
N MET A 198 -8.26 8.09 6.21
CA MET A 198 -9.49 8.28 5.41
C MET A 198 -9.19 8.85 4.02
N VAL A 199 -8.39 8.13 3.21
CA VAL A 199 -8.08 8.56 1.84
C VAL A 199 -9.30 8.49 0.91
N TYR A 200 -9.41 9.47 0.02
CA TYR A 200 -10.46 9.54 -1.01
C TYR A 200 -9.93 8.92 -2.31
N THR A 201 -10.31 7.68 -2.55
CA THR A 201 -9.81 6.87 -3.68
C THR A 201 -10.98 6.17 -4.38
N PRO A 202 -10.80 5.71 -5.64
CA PRO A 202 -11.83 4.96 -6.37
C PRO A 202 -12.41 3.77 -5.60
N MET A 203 -11.64 3.09 -4.80
CA MET A 203 -12.12 2.01 -3.92
C MET A 203 -13.23 2.48 -2.96
N VAL A 204 -13.16 3.75 -2.56
CA VAL A 204 -14.07 4.33 -1.56
C VAL A 204 -15.29 4.97 -2.22
N TYR A 205 -15.12 5.68 -3.35
CA TYR A 205 -16.22 6.45 -3.95
C TYR A 205 -16.90 5.79 -5.16
N ALA A 206 -16.33 4.72 -5.74
CA ALA A 206 -16.92 4.08 -6.92
C ALA A 206 -18.33 3.47 -6.68
N GLY A 207 -18.67 3.18 -5.43
CA GLY A 207 -20.01 2.74 -5.03
C GLY A 207 -21.01 3.88 -4.74
N GLY A 208 -20.62 5.12 -4.98
CA GLY A 208 -21.38 6.32 -4.61
C GLY A 208 -21.03 6.82 -3.20
N MET A 209 -20.78 8.10 -3.07
CA MET A 209 -20.53 8.77 -1.78
C MET A 209 -21.19 10.14 -1.81
N THR A 210 -22.01 10.43 -0.79
CA THR A 210 -22.58 11.77 -0.61
C THR A 210 -21.52 12.73 -0.07
N GLU A 211 -21.68 14.04 -0.36
CA GLU A 211 -20.76 15.06 0.16
C GLU A 211 -20.73 15.09 1.68
N ALA A 212 -21.87 14.87 2.33
CA ALA A 212 -21.93 14.80 3.81
C ALA A 212 -21.07 13.65 4.38
N VAL A 213 -21.08 12.48 3.73
CA VAL A 213 -20.23 11.33 4.13
C VAL A 213 -18.75 11.65 3.87
N ARG A 214 -18.43 12.29 2.74
CA ARG A 214 -17.08 12.72 2.38
C ARG A 214 -16.53 13.70 3.40
N GLU A 215 -17.27 14.75 3.74
CA GLU A 215 -16.89 15.74 4.73
C GLU A 215 -16.76 15.12 6.13
N GLY A 216 -17.68 14.22 6.50
CA GLY A 216 -17.59 13.47 7.76
C GLY A 216 -16.31 12.60 7.83
N ARG A 217 -15.86 12.03 6.72
CA ARG A 217 -14.58 11.28 6.66
C ARG A 217 -13.37 12.19 6.86
N LYS A 218 -13.32 13.32 6.17
CA LYS A 218 -12.27 14.33 6.27
C LYS A 218 -12.13 14.86 7.70
N ASN A 219 -13.25 15.11 8.38
CA ASN A 219 -13.28 15.62 9.75
C ASN A 219 -12.83 14.61 10.81
N ARG A 220 -12.59 13.34 10.47
CA ARG A 220 -12.05 12.32 11.38
C ARG A 220 -10.54 12.43 11.59
N SER A 221 -9.83 13.19 10.79
CA SER A 221 -8.40 13.47 10.98
C SER A 221 -8.18 14.76 11.74
N LEU A 222 -7.03 14.89 12.43
CA LEU A 222 -6.70 16.11 13.18
C LEU A 222 -6.53 17.33 12.27
N LEU A 223 -5.91 17.14 11.11
CA LEU A 223 -5.68 18.23 10.16
C LEU A 223 -6.93 18.60 9.37
N LYS A 224 -7.99 17.78 9.41
CA LYS A 224 -9.25 17.99 8.66
C LYS A 224 -9.03 18.23 7.16
N VAL A 225 -8.05 17.56 6.58
CA VAL A 225 -7.75 17.58 5.15
C VAL A 225 -8.10 16.23 4.54
N GLU A 226 -8.45 16.23 3.27
CA GLU A 226 -8.72 15.01 2.52
C GLU A 226 -7.39 14.40 2.04
N GLY A 227 -7.16 13.14 2.38
CA GLY A 227 -6.03 12.38 1.86
C GLY A 227 -6.34 11.78 0.49
N SER A 228 -5.31 11.58 -0.31
CA SER A 228 -5.35 11.01 -1.64
C SER A 228 -4.42 9.79 -1.77
N GLY A 229 -4.52 9.07 -2.90
CA GLY A 229 -3.56 8.01 -3.21
C GLY A 229 -2.11 8.51 -3.30
N TRP A 230 -1.91 9.78 -3.64
CA TRP A 230 -0.56 10.39 -3.71
C TRP A 230 0.09 10.51 -2.34
N ASP A 231 -0.67 10.86 -1.30
CA ASP A 231 -0.15 10.93 0.07
C ASP A 231 0.37 9.58 0.54
N VAL A 232 -0.41 8.53 0.26
CA VAL A 232 -0.02 7.14 0.55
C VAL A 232 1.21 6.73 -0.27
N GLY A 233 1.22 7.03 -1.57
CA GLY A 233 2.34 6.75 -2.46
C GLY A 233 3.65 7.42 -2.03
N ASN A 234 3.59 8.67 -1.51
CA ASN A 234 4.76 9.36 -0.96
C ASN A 234 5.30 8.68 0.31
N GLY A 235 4.41 8.17 1.17
CA GLY A 235 4.83 7.35 2.32
C GLY A 235 5.54 6.06 1.89
N VAL A 236 5.02 5.39 0.85
CA VAL A 236 5.68 4.21 0.27
C VAL A 236 7.03 4.58 -0.35
N LEU A 237 7.09 5.65 -1.16
CA LEU A 237 8.32 6.12 -1.79
C LEU A 237 9.43 6.38 -0.76
N TYR A 238 9.12 7.04 0.36
CA TYR A 238 10.07 7.21 1.45
C TYR A 238 10.60 5.87 1.96
N LEU A 239 9.71 4.94 2.30
CA LEU A 239 10.09 3.66 2.92
C LEU A 239 10.88 2.74 1.98
N VAL A 240 10.71 2.84 0.67
CA VAL A 240 11.47 2.03 -0.30
C VAL A 240 12.79 2.68 -0.73
N SER A 241 12.97 3.98 -0.51
CA SER A 241 14.18 4.72 -0.86
C SER A 241 15.33 4.49 0.12
N ASP A 242 16.54 4.90 -0.28
CA ASP A 242 17.73 4.81 0.55
C ASP A 242 17.71 5.80 1.74
N GLU A 243 16.83 6.82 1.70
CA GLU A 243 16.56 7.72 2.82
C GLU A 243 16.01 6.97 4.05
N ALA A 244 15.31 5.86 3.82
CA ALA A 244 14.78 4.97 4.87
C ALA A 244 15.74 3.80 5.20
N ARG A 245 17.03 3.87 4.87
CA ARG A 245 18.00 2.77 5.10
C ARG A 245 18.12 2.31 6.56
N TRP A 246 17.74 3.15 7.51
CA TRP A 246 17.74 2.88 8.96
C TRP A 246 16.34 2.55 9.51
N VAL A 247 15.35 2.28 8.63
CA VAL A 247 13.94 2.09 8.98
C VAL A 247 13.49 0.71 8.55
N THR A 248 13.19 -0.17 9.53
CA THR A 248 12.59 -1.48 9.29
C THR A 248 11.67 -1.87 10.45
N GLY A 249 10.64 -2.68 10.21
CA GLY A 249 9.70 -3.16 11.21
C GLY A 249 8.69 -2.13 11.70
N ILE A 250 8.62 -0.94 11.10
CA ILE A 250 7.67 0.10 11.50
C ILE A 250 6.35 0.02 10.74
N VAL A 251 5.34 0.64 11.33
CA VAL A 251 4.10 1.01 10.65
C VAL A 251 4.06 2.54 10.61
N LEU A 252 4.05 3.09 9.40
CA LEU A 252 3.97 4.53 9.15
C LEU A 252 2.50 4.94 8.93
N PRO A 253 1.83 5.61 9.87
CA PRO A 253 0.52 6.20 9.63
C PRO A 253 0.64 7.35 8.60
N VAL A 254 -0.21 7.29 7.58
CA VAL A 254 -0.40 8.37 6.59
C VAL A 254 -1.88 8.72 6.64
N ASP A 255 -2.29 9.53 7.61
CA ASP A 255 -3.67 9.63 8.05
C ASP A 255 -4.08 11.02 8.57
N ALA A 256 -3.26 12.04 8.32
CA ALA A 256 -3.48 13.41 8.80
C ALA A 256 -3.73 13.49 10.32
N GLY A 257 -3.08 12.58 11.09
CA GLY A 257 -3.14 12.55 12.55
C GLY A 257 -4.34 11.80 13.12
N ALA A 258 -5.14 11.10 12.31
CA ALA A 258 -6.30 10.35 12.80
C ALA A 258 -5.94 9.30 13.86
N SER A 259 -4.76 8.67 13.75
CA SER A 259 -4.28 7.68 14.72
C SER A 259 -3.66 8.31 15.99
N ALA A 260 -3.23 9.57 15.91
CA ALA A 260 -2.61 10.25 17.07
C ALA A 260 -3.64 10.63 18.15
N ALA A 261 -4.89 10.91 17.73
CA ALA A 261 -5.99 11.21 18.66
C ALA A 261 -7.33 10.70 18.08
N PRO A 262 -7.64 9.41 18.22
CA PRO A 262 -8.86 8.81 17.67
C PRO A 262 -10.16 9.41 18.18
N SER A 263 -10.12 10.08 19.34
CA SER A 263 -11.24 10.76 20.00
C SER A 263 -10.80 12.12 20.52
N ALA A 264 -10.28 13.00 19.65
CA ALA A 264 -9.92 14.35 20.05
C ALA A 264 -11.17 15.09 20.52
N THR A 265 -11.20 15.46 21.79
CA THR A 265 -12.19 16.40 22.31
C THR A 265 -11.90 17.77 21.67
N PRO A 266 -12.89 18.45 21.08
CA PRO A 266 -12.71 19.82 20.63
C PRO A 266 -12.16 20.67 21.80
N ARG A 267 -11.15 21.49 21.54
CA ARG A 267 -10.73 22.49 22.53
C ARG A 267 -11.89 23.50 22.66
N GLU A 268 -12.73 23.32 23.64
CA GLU A 268 -13.67 24.37 24.07
C GLU A 268 -12.82 25.54 24.57
N GLY A 269 -13.00 26.71 24.02
CA GLY A 269 -12.43 27.96 24.54
C GLY A 269 -11.08 28.41 24.01
N ALA A 270 -10.58 27.89 22.88
CA ALA A 270 -9.36 28.43 22.27
C ALA A 270 -9.45 29.94 21.91
N ASP A 271 -10.67 30.45 21.71
CA ASP A 271 -10.91 31.88 21.46
C ASP A 271 -10.86 32.76 22.73
N GLN A 272 -10.84 32.19 23.91
CA GLN A 272 -10.78 32.95 25.16
C GLN A 272 -9.36 33.19 25.68
N LEU A 273 -8.35 32.48 25.17
CA LEU A 273 -6.95 32.62 25.60
C LEU A 273 -6.14 33.58 24.73
N MET A 274 -6.75 34.15 23.68
CA MET A 274 -6.13 35.13 22.78
C MET A 274 -6.72 36.53 22.90
N ARG A 275 -7.39 36.85 24.00
CA ARG A 275 -7.83 38.21 24.34
C ARG A 275 -7.09 38.76 25.52
#